data_834bb1c9bb96ee6bd29bee5a4c6f978c
#
_entry.id   834bb1c9bb96ee6bd29bee5a4c6f978c
#
_cell.length_a   1.000
_cell.length_b   1.000
_cell.length_c   1.000
_cell.angle_alpha   90.00
_cell.angle_beta   90.00
_cell.angle_gamma   90.00
#
_symmetry.space_group_name_H-M   'P 1'
#
loop_
_entity.id
_entity.type
_entity.pdbx_description
1 polymer ?
#
loop_
_entity_poly.entity_id
_entity_poly.type
_entity_poly.pdbx_seq_one_letter_code
_entity_poly.pdbx_strand_id
1 'polypeptide(L)'
;MPVNLLAICKHDNHLILKRVRVSADVQNQLEGIFIQQQQDFFDDVDEEVLFDGGWEPDPNELIYSPITPEAEAILQAAQLNIVALPEVNPNNFDEENIKALGVRLDGPNGPRLLLQEFSSRQVLDRKFSLTLNGETFTRLTQPTFTMGVSLAGVVEAGRIKFKKYSRIRIIFDLSNMYQEATEAEIETFCGHDSLEVGDVAAFKTISDQKMRKLIHAIIARGTLDEFTPQQIVDAGDAEGFAVQLDGGRVSIPDRKADAKALLYFLDNGLYRGRFGGQIFITNSKRVHVPAA
;
A
#
# COMPACT_ATOMS: atom_id res chain seq x y z
N MET A 1 1.59 -31.65 3.57
CA MET A 1 2.44 -31.56 4.78
C MET A 1 1.82 -30.52 5.69
N PRO A 2 1.80 -30.72 7.03
CA PRO A 2 1.20 -29.74 7.93
C PRO A 2 1.91 -28.39 7.76
N VAL A 3 1.16 -27.31 7.75
CA VAL A 3 1.68 -25.96 7.56
C VAL A 3 2.44 -25.48 8.81
N ASN A 4 3.49 -24.68 8.60
CA ASN A 4 4.16 -24.03 9.69
C ASN A 4 3.65 -22.59 9.83
N LEU A 5 3.39 -22.16 11.07
CA LEU A 5 3.10 -20.77 11.36
C LEU A 5 4.41 -19.96 11.32
N LEU A 6 4.42 -18.94 10.51
CA LEU A 6 5.54 -18.06 10.28
C LEU A 6 5.21 -16.66 10.82
N ALA A 7 6.22 -15.96 11.31
CA ALA A 7 6.15 -14.57 11.77
C ALA A 7 7.12 -13.71 10.95
N ILE A 8 6.65 -12.61 10.41
CA ILE A 8 7.49 -11.57 9.84
C ILE A 8 7.76 -10.55 10.94
N CYS A 9 9.02 -10.49 11.37
CA CYS A 9 9.49 -9.60 12.42
C CYS A 9 10.30 -8.45 11.82
N LYS A 10 10.21 -7.24 12.39
CA LYS A 10 10.99 -6.09 11.94
C LYS A 10 12.05 -5.72 12.98
N HIS A 11 13.33 -5.87 12.60
CA HIS A 11 14.49 -5.46 13.39
C HIS A 11 15.34 -4.49 12.59
N ASP A 12 15.73 -3.36 13.16
CA ASP A 12 16.60 -2.35 12.55
C ASP A 12 16.25 -2.02 11.10
N ASN A 13 14.95 -1.85 10.83
CA ASN A 13 14.37 -1.63 9.50
C ASN A 13 14.46 -2.80 8.50
N HIS A 14 14.93 -3.96 8.91
CA HIS A 14 14.93 -5.17 8.08
C HIS A 14 13.83 -6.14 8.51
N LEU A 15 13.26 -6.85 7.53
CA LEU A 15 12.30 -7.91 7.79
C LEU A 15 13.03 -9.25 7.93
N ILE A 16 12.66 -10.01 8.96
CA ILE A 16 13.21 -11.33 9.25
C ILE A 16 12.04 -12.30 9.38
N LEU A 17 12.15 -13.44 8.70
CA LEU A 17 11.19 -14.53 8.83
C LEU A 17 11.60 -15.44 9.99
N LYS A 18 10.67 -15.67 10.92
CA LYS A 18 10.82 -16.59 12.05
C LYS A 18 9.71 -17.63 12.06
N ARG A 19 9.98 -18.76 12.66
CA ARG A 19 8.98 -19.81 12.88
C ARG A 19 8.31 -19.62 14.24
N VAL A 20 6.98 -19.70 14.26
CA VAL A 20 6.22 -19.80 15.52
C VAL A 20 5.98 -21.28 15.80
N ARG A 21 6.50 -21.76 16.92
CA ARG A 21 6.36 -23.16 17.29
C ARG A 21 4.95 -23.44 17.78
N VAL A 22 4.24 -24.31 17.09
CA VAL A 22 2.88 -24.74 17.41
C VAL A 22 2.80 -26.27 17.40
N SER A 23 1.82 -26.84 18.09
CA SER A 23 1.58 -28.29 18.09
C SER A 23 1.12 -28.79 16.72
N ALA A 24 1.27 -30.07 16.46
CA ALA A 24 0.84 -30.68 15.20
C ALA A 24 -0.69 -30.53 14.96
N ASP A 25 -1.48 -30.61 16.03
CA ASP A 25 -2.93 -30.37 15.95
C ASP A 25 -3.25 -28.94 15.51
N VAL A 26 -2.58 -27.94 16.08
CA VAL A 26 -2.72 -26.52 15.69
C VAL A 26 -2.24 -26.32 14.25
N GLN A 27 -1.17 -26.99 13.80
CA GLN A 27 -0.72 -26.88 12.40
C GLN A 27 -1.80 -27.32 11.41
N ASN A 28 -2.51 -28.41 11.70
CA ASN A 28 -3.59 -28.91 10.84
C ASN A 28 -4.80 -27.95 10.84
N GLN A 29 -5.14 -27.36 11.99
CA GLN A 29 -6.21 -26.36 12.08
C GLN A 29 -5.85 -25.08 11.31
N LEU A 30 -4.60 -24.61 11.42
CA LEU A 30 -4.10 -23.44 10.71
C LEU A 30 -4.17 -23.60 9.21
N GLU A 31 -3.86 -24.79 8.67
CA GLU A 31 -3.98 -25.08 7.25
C GLU A 31 -5.41 -24.81 6.75
N GLY A 32 -6.42 -25.35 7.44
CA GLY A 32 -7.82 -25.13 7.12
C GLY A 32 -8.24 -23.66 7.19
N ILE A 33 -7.80 -22.95 8.25
CA ILE A 33 -8.10 -21.53 8.44
C ILE A 33 -7.52 -20.69 7.29
N PHE A 34 -6.25 -20.88 6.95
CA PHE A 34 -5.60 -20.09 5.89
C PHE A 34 -6.13 -20.44 4.50
N ILE A 35 -6.50 -21.69 4.23
CA ILE A 35 -7.15 -22.08 2.97
C ILE A 35 -8.50 -21.35 2.84
N GLN A 36 -9.32 -21.34 3.89
CA GLN A 36 -10.60 -20.63 3.86
C GLN A 36 -10.39 -19.13 3.65
N GLN A 37 -9.47 -18.50 4.39
CA GLN A 37 -9.17 -17.09 4.22
C GLN A 37 -8.60 -16.75 2.84
N GLN A 38 -7.86 -17.69 2.23
CA GLN A 38 -7.42 -17.53 0.84
C GLN A 38 -8.60 -17.57 -0.14
N GLN A 39 -9.55 -18.48 0.07
CA GLN A 39 -10.78 -18.53 -0.74
C GLN A 39 -11.53 -17.20 -0.62
N ASP A 40 -11.80 -16.72 0.60
CA ASP A 40 -12.49 -15.45 0.86
C ASP A 40 -11.72 -14.24 0.31
N PHE A 41 -10.39 -14.34 0.25
CA PHE A 41 -9.54 -13.26 -0.27
C PHE A 41 -9.64 -13.11 -1.79
N PHE A 42 -9.78 -14.22 -2.51
CA PHE A 42 -9.92 -14.23 -3.97
C PHE A 42 -11.39 -14.34 -4.43
N ASP A 43 -12.33 -14.48 -3.48
CA ASP A 43 -13.75 -14.47 -3.78
C ASP A 43 -14.19 -13.12 -4.32
N ASP A 44 -15.11 -13.12 -5.27
CA ASP A 44 -15.63 -11.91 -5.94
C ASP A 44 -14.55 -11.03 -6.62
N VAL A 45 -13.36 -11.57 -6.93
CA VAL A 45 -12.32 -10.85 -7.66
C VAL A 45 -12.50 -11.07 -9.17
N ASP A 46 -12.90 -10.01 -9.87
CA ASP A 46 -13.05 -10.01 -11.33
C ASP A 46 -11.75 -9.56 -12.02
N GLU A 47 -10.99 -8.66 -11.40
CA GLU A 47 -9.81 -8.04 -12.01
C GLU A 47 -8.66 -7.85 -11.01
N GLU A 48 -7.42 -8.11 -11.48
CA GLU A 48 -6.20 -7.75 -10.76
C GLU A 48 -5.61 -6.45 -11.33
N VAL A 49 -5.41 -5.44 -10.48
CA VAL A 49 -5.02 -4.09 -10.90
C VAL A 49 -3.71 -3.68 -10.26
N LEU A 50 -2.82 -3.08 -11.07
CA LEU A 50 -1.55 -2.56 -10.58
C LEU A 50 -1.79 -1.38 -9.61
N PHE A 51 -1.14 -1.43 -8.44
CA PHE A 51 -1.16 -0.35 -7.47
C PHE A 51 -0.32 0.83 -7.95
N ASP A 52 -0.92 1.98 -8.11
CA ASP A 52 -0.26 3.23 -8.51
C ASP A 52 -0.16 4.27 -7.38
N GLY A 53 -0.52 3.87 -6.16
CA GLY A 53 -0.49 4.75 -4.96
C GLY A 53 -1.63 5.76 -4.88
N GLY A 54 -2.39 5.95 -5.94
CA GLY A 54 -3.39 7.03 -6.06
C GLY A 54 -4.84 6.58 -6.05
N TRP A 55 -5.12 5.27 -6.00
CA TRP A 55 -6.46 4.80 -6.15
C TRP A 55 -6.98 3.84 -5.06
N GLU A 56 -8.29 3.90 -4.83
CA GLU A 56 -9.00 2.97 -3.97
C GLU A 56 -9.72 1.96 -4.87
N PRO A 57 -9.52 0.64 -4.66
CA PRO A 57 -10.08 -0.39 -5.51
C PRO A 57 -11.60 -0.49 -5.34
N ASP A 58 -12.28 -0.91 -6.38
CA ASP A 58 -13.65 -1.38 -6.28
C ASP A 58 -13.72 -2.71 -5.50
N PRO A 59 -14.88 -3.07 -4.93
CA PRO A 59 -14.99 -4.27 -4.09
C PRO A 59 -14.57 -5.58 -4.77
N ASN A 60 -14.74 -5.66 -6.09
CA ASN A 60 -14.40 -6.83 -6.92
C ASN A 60 -13.00 -6.75 -7.54
N GLU A 61 -12.18 -5.80 -7.13
CA GLU A 61 -10.81 -5.63 -7.61
C GLU A 61 -9.79 -6.05 -6.57
N LEU A 62 -8.74 -6.70 -7.05
CA LEU A 62 -7.57 -7.05 -6.27
C LEU A 62 -6.37 -6.23 -6.72
N ILE A 63 -5.81 -5.48 -5.80
CA ILE A 63 -4.61 -4.69 -6.08
C ILE A 63 -3.38 -5.60 -6.01
N TYR A 64 -2.44 -5.39 -6.92
CA TYR A 64 -1.11 -5.94 -6.80
C TYR A 64 -0.02 -4.89 -6.97
N SER A 65 1.11 -5.09 -6.32
CA SER A 65 2.37 -4.41 -6.60
C SER A 65 3.42 -5.42 -7.05
N PRO A 66 4.44 -5.02 -7.83
CA PRO A 66 5.64 -5.82 -8.00
C PRO A 66 6.21 -6.19 -6.63
N ILE A 67 6.82 -7.37 -6.54
CA ILE A 67 7.44 -7.81 -5.29
C ILE A 67 8.61 -6.89 -4.93
N THR A 68 8.66 -6.45 -3.66
CA THR A 68 9.81 -5.70 -3.18
C THR A 68 10.97 -6.65 -2.84
N PRO A 69 12.24 -6.18 -2.87
CA PRO A 69 13.38 -7.02 -2.50
C PRO A 69 13.23 -7.66 -1.11
N GLU A 70 12.64 -6.95 -0.16
CA GLU A 70 12.37 -7.47 1.19
C GLU A 70 11.32 -8.59 1.17
N ALA A 71 10.22 -8.39 0.44
CA ALA A 71 9.17 -9.42 0.32
C ALA A 71 9.68 -10.65 -0.43
N GLU A 72 10.53 -10.47 -1.43
CA GLU A 72 11.17 -11.57 -2.15
C GLU A 72 12.10 -12.37 -1.23
N ALA A 73 12.93 -11.70 -0.44
CA ALA A 73 13.80 -12.36 0.54
C ALA A 73 12.99 -13.18 1.56
N ILE A 74 11.86 -12.66 2.04
CA ILE A 74 10.93 -13.36 2.94
C ILE A 74 10.32 -14.58 2.24
N LEU A 75 9.86 -14.45 1.00
CA LEU A 75 9.31 -15.56 0.23
C LEU A 75 10.36 -16.64 -0.02
N GLN A 76 11.58 -16.26 -0.39
CA GLN A 76 12.70 -17.19 -0.57
C GLN A 76 13.05 -17.92 0.74
N ALA A 77 13.13 -17.19 1.87
CA ALA A 77 13.36 -17.81 3.18
C ALA A 77 12.26 -18.84 3.54
N ALA A 78 11.00 -18.55 3.19
CA ALA A 78 9.89 -19.49 3.39
C ALA A 78 9.95 -20.72 2.46
N GLN A 79 10.67 -20.64 1.33
CA GLN A 79 10.86 -21.76 0.40
C GLN A 79 11.98 -22.71 0.80
N LEU A 80 12.95 -22.20 1.54
CA LEU A 80 14.08 -22.97 2.04
C LEU A 80 13.66 -23.93 3.19
N ASN A 81 14.58 -24.31 4.01
CA ASN A 81 14.29 -25.19 5.15
C ASN A 81 13.61 -24.42 6.28
N ILE A 82 12.26 -24.42 6.31
CA ILE A 82 11.47 -23.76 7.36
C ILE A 82 11.86 -24.21 8.77
N VAL A 83 12.30 -25.46 8.94
CA VAL A 83 12.72 -25.98 10.24
C VAL A 83 14.04 -25.33 10.72
N ALA A 84 14.85 -24.84 9.81
CA ALA A 84 16.08 -24.13 10.12
C ALA A 84 15.89 -22.62 10.39
N LEU A 85 14.69 -22.09 10.20
CA LEU A 85 14.40 -20.69 10.54
C LEU A 85 14.54 -20.48 12.05
N PRO A 86 15.00 -19.27 12.48
CA PRO A 86 14.98 -18.90 13.88
C PRO A 86 13.55 -18.99 14.43
N GLU A 87 13.41 -19.36 15.69
CA GLU A 87 12.11 -19.42 16.34
C GLU A 87 11.77 -18.10 17.03
N VAL A 88 10.49 -17.76 17.04
CA VAL A 88 9.95 -16.68 17.87
C VAL A 88 10.12 -17.07 19.34
N ASN A 89 10.68 -16.18 20.14
CA ASN A 89 10.82 -16.43 21.58
C ASN A 89 9.48 -16.22 22.28
N PRO A 90 8.84 -17.25 22.83
CA PRO A 90 7.54 -17.11 23.47
C PRO A 90 7.58 -16.27 24.76
N ASN A 91 8.76 -16.20 25.43
CA ASN A 91 8.90 -15.43 26.68
C ASN A 91 9.09 -13.93 26.41
N ASN A 92 9.58 -13.57 25.23
CA ASN A 92 9.82 -12.18 24.79
C ASN A 92 9.04 -11.88 23.51
N PHE A 93 7.85 -12.46 23.37
CA PHE A 93 7.03 -12.35 22.16
C PHE A 93 6.83 -10.90 21.70
N ASP A 94 6.80 -10.00 22.63
CA ASP A 94 6.64 -8.57 22.42
C ASP A 94 7.85 -7.87 21.80
N GLU A 95 9.05 -8.30 22.17
CA GLU A 95 10.30 -7.74 21.67
C GLU A 95 10.57 -8.19 20.20
N GLU A 96 9.85 -9.21 19.75
CA GLU A 96 9.96 -9.74 18.38
C GLU A 96 9.44 -8.78 17.31
N ASN A 97 8.72 -7.72 17.68
CA ASN A 97 8.18 -6.70 16.76
C ASN A 97 7.49 -7.32 15.52
N ILE A 98 6.62 -8.30 15.75
CA ILE A 98 5.92 -9.04 14.70
C ILE A 98 4.99 -8.09 13.95
N LYS A 99 5.09 -8.09 12.63
CA LYS A 99 4.24 -7.29 11.71
C LYS A 99 3.17 -8.14 11.05
N ALA A 100 3.47 -9.43 10.81
CA ALA A 100 2.53 -10.36 10.21
C ALA A 100 2.73 -11.77 10.76
N LEU A 101 1.64 -12.53 10.79
CA LEU A 101 1.64 -13.97 10.89
C LEU A 101 1.19 -14.55 9.55
N GLY A 102 1.71 -15.72 9.19
CA GLY A 102 1.33 -16.31 7.93
C GLY A 102 1.73 -17.76 7.80
N VAL A 103 1.32 -18.35 6.69
CA VAL A 103 1.71 -19.70 6.29
C VAL A 103 2.17 -19.71 4.84
N ARG A 104 3.08 -20.63 4.53
CA ARG A 104 3.41 -20.95 3.15
C ARG A 104 2.51 -22.09 2.68
N LEU A 105 1.89 -21.90 1.51
CA LEU A 105 1.21 -22.96 0.76
C LEU A 105 1.86 -23.10 -0.63
N ASP A 106 1.76 -24.28 -1.20
CA ASP A 106 2.13 -24.51 -2.59
C ASP A 106 0.89 -24.26 -3.47
N GLY A 107 1.02 -23.45 -4.50
CA GLY A 107 -0.03 -23.12 -5.46
C GLY A 107 0.34 -23.54 -6.88
N PRO A 108 -0.58 -23.41 -7.84
CA PRO A 108 -0.35 -23.79 -9.24
C PRO A 108 0.79 -23.01 -9.89
N ASN A 109 1.04 -21.78 -9.45
CA ASN A 109 2.09 -20.90 -9.97
C ASN A 109 3.34 -20.84 -9.05
N GLY A 110 3.52 -21.84 -8.21
CA GLY A 110 4.61 -21.92 -7.25
C GLY A 110 4.17 -21.61 -5.81
N PRO A 111 5.14 -21.49 -4.90
CA PRO A 111 4.86 -21.22 -3.50
C PRO A 111 4.28 -19.83 -3.30
N ARG A 112 3.33 -19.74 -2.40
CA ARG A 112 2.70 -18.50 -1.96
C ARG A 112 2.78 -18.33 -0.46
N LEU A 113 2.88 -17.11 -0.01
CA LEU A 113 2.87 -16.76 1.41
C LEU A 113 1.56 -16.00 1.69
N LEU A 114 0.72 -16.57 2.53
CA LEU A 114 -0.53 -15.98 2.98
C LEU A 114 -0.27 -15.24 4.28
N LEU A 115 -0.61 -13.96 4.34
CA LEU A 115 -0.25 -13.08 5.45
C LEU A 115 -1.47 -12.44 6.11
N GLN A 116 -1.51 -12.52 7.42
CA GLN A 116 -2.37 -11.71 8.29
C GLN A 116 -1.53 -10.60 8.92
N GLU A 117 -2.06 -9.39 9.00
CA GLU A 117 -1.42 -8.34 9.83
C GLU A 117 -1.41 -8.76 11.30
N PHE A 118 -0.37 -8.37 12.01
CA PHE A 118 -0.26 -8.61 13.43
C PHE A 118 0.16 -7.35 14.18
N SER A 119 -0.44 -7.12 15.33
CA SER A 119 -0.14 -5.97 16.18
C SER A 119 -0.20 -6.35 17.66
N SER A 120 0.36 -5.51 18.51
CA SER A 120 0.30 -5.69 19.97
C SER A 120 -1.13 -5.77 20.54
N ARG A 121 -2.14 -5.34 19.77
CA ARG A 121 -3.55 -5.47 20.16
C ARG A 121 -4.04 -6.92 20.24
N GLN A 122 -3.38 -7.81 19.52
CA GLN A 122 -3.71 -9.24 19.47
C GLN A 122 -3.04 -10.04 20.60
N VAL A 123 -2.10 -9.43 21.33
CA VAL A 123 -1.44 -10.04 22.49
C VAL A 123 -2.32 -9.83 23.71
N LEU A 124 -2.87 -10.90 24.28
CA LEU A 124 -3.93 -10.83 25.29
C LEU A 124 -3.42 -10.75 26.72
N ASP A 125 -2.29 -11.32 27.01
CA ASP A 125 -1.69 -11.33 28.36
C ASP A 125 -1.20 -9.93 28.80
N ARG A 126 -0.95 -9.04 27.86
CA ARG A 126 -0.66 -7.62 28.11
C ARG A 126 -1.85 -6.80 28.59
N LYS A 127 -3.06 -7.30 28.41
CA LYS A 127 -4.29 -6.66 28.80
C LYS A 127 -4.81 -7.31 30.07
N PHE A 128 -5.75 -6.67 30.73
CA PHE A 128 -6.52 -7.33 31.76
C PHE A 128 -7.54 -8.26 31.10
N SER A 129 -7.02 -9.38 30.61
CA SER A 129 -7.82 -10.41 29.91
C SER A 129 -8.26 -11.49 30.88
N LEU A 130 -9.50 -11.92 30.76
CA LEU A 130 -10.08 -12.96 31.59
C LEU A 130 -10.29 -14.23 30.76
N THR A 131 -9.97 -15.38 31.35
CA THR A 131 -10.27 -16.69 30.78
C THR A 131 -11.21 -17.45 31.73
N LEU A 132 -12.17 -18.16 31.17
CA LEU A 132 -13.08 -19.00 31.94
C LEU A 132 -12.35 -20.28 32.37
N ASN A 133 -12.28 -20.51 33.67
CA ASN A 133 -11.72 -21.72 34.27
C ASN A 133 -12.78 -22.36 35.17
N GLY A 134 -13.37 -23.46 34.71
CA GLY A 134 -14.57 -24.02 35.32
C GLY A 134 -15.75 -23.05 35.23
N GLU A 135 -16.27 -22.59 36.37
CA GLU A 135 -17.38 -21.64 36.46
C GLU A 135 -16.93 -20.21 36.81
N THR A 136 -15.61 -19.96 36.85
CA THR A 136 -15.06 -18.68 37.34
C THR A 136 -14.13 -18.07 36.31
N PHE A 137 -14.25 -16.77 36.09
CA PHE A 137 -13.30 -16.03 35.27
C PHE A 137 -12.04 -15.71 36.08
N THR A 138 -10.90 -16.11 35.56
CA THR A 138 -9.57 -15.85 36.10
C THR A 138 -8.77 -14.96 35.18
N ARG A 139 -7.79 -14.22 35.69
CA ARG A 139 -6.90 -13.42 34.87
C ARG A 139 -6.03 -14.32 34.00
N LEU A 140 -5.98 -14.01 32.70
CA LEU A 140 -5.05 -14.65 31.78
C LEU A 140 -3.62 -14.16 32.06
N THR A 141 -2.73 -15.09 32.44
CA THR A 141 -1.34 -14.78 32.80
C THR A 141 -0.31 -15.45 31.89
N GLN A 142 -0.78 -16.38 31.03
CA GLN A 142 0.10 -17.05 30.08
C GLN A 142 0.22 -16.26 28.78
N PRO A 143 1.41 -16.29 28.11
CA PRO A 143 1.57 -15.69 26.80
C PRO A 143 0.51 -16.19 25.84
N THR A 144 -0.35 -15.30 25.39
CA THR A 144 -1.49 -15.65 24.53
C THR A 144 -1.72 -14.56 23.48
N PHE A 145 -1.94 -14.95 22.27
CA PHE A 145 -2.33 -14.03 21.19
C PHE A 145 -3.48 -14.59 20.36
N THR A 146 -4.17 -13.72 19.67
CA THR A 146 -5.20 -14.04 18.71
C THR A 146 -4.70 -13.84 17.29
N MET A 147 -5.18 -14.64 16.37
CA MET A 147 -4.94 -14.47 14.95
C MET A 147 -6.05 -13.66 14.29
N GLY A 148 -5.75 -13.04 13.15
CA GLY A 148 -6.73 -12.34 12.34
C GLY A 148 -7.72 -13.29 11.68
N VAL A 149 -8.87 -12.74 11.27
CA VAL A 149 -9.94 -13.49 10.59
C VAL A 149 -9.87 -13.38 9.06
N SER A 150 -8.94 -12.58 8.54
CA SER A 150 -8.79 -12.35 7.08
C SER A 150 -7.33 -12.05 6.72
N LEU A 151 -6.97 -12.34 5.47
CA LEU A 151 -5.65 -12.00 4.95
C LEU A 151 -5.47 -10.48 4.81
N ALA A 152 -4.25 -10.01 5.10
CA ALA A 152 -3.78 -8.68 4.74
C ALA A 152 -3.25 -8.66 3.31
N GLY A 153 -2.63 -9.77 2.88
CA GLY A 153 -2.12 -9.91 1.53
C GLY A 153 -1.56 -11.30 1.25
N VAL A 154 -1.25 -11.51 -0.02
CA VAL A 154 -0.64 -12.72 -0.57
C VAL A 154 0.61 -12.34 -1.35
N VAL A 155 1.73 -13.02 -1.08
CA VAL A 155 2.96 -12.88 -1.86
C VAL A 155 3.13 -14.11 -2.74
N GLU A 156 3.06 -13.95 -4.04
CA GLU A 156 3.21 -15.03 -5.02
C GLU A 156 3.63 -14.50 -6.40
N ALA A 157 4.30 -15.33 -7.18
CA ALA A 157 4.60 -15.07 -8.59
C ALA A 157 5.17 -13.65 -8.87
N GLY A 158 6.10 -13.19 -8.03
CA GLY A 158 6.72 -11.87 -8.19
C GLY A 158 5.81 -10.68 -7.86
N ARG A 159 4.69 -10.90 -7.16
CA ARG A 159 3.71 -9.88 -6.80
C ARG A 159 3.35 -9.93 -5.32
N ILE A 160 3.00 -8.76 -4.78
CA ILE A 160 2.32 -8.62 -3.49
C ILE A 160 0.88 -8.23 -3.80
N LYS A 161 -0.08 -9.10 -3.48
CA LYS A 161 -1.51 -8.88 -3.72
C LYS A 161 -2.20 -8.48 -2.43
N PHE A 162 -3.10 -7.50 -2.47
CA PHE A 162 -3.81 -6.99 -1.30
C PHE A 162 -5.13 -6.30 -1.68
N LYS A 163 -6.10 -6.28 -0.75
CA LYS A 163 -7.36 -5.52 -0.91
C LYS A 163 -7.30 -4.15 -0.23
N LYS A 164 -6.42 -3.96 0.78
CA LYS A 164 -6.32 -2.70 1.56
C LYS A 164 -4.86 -2.32 1.77
N TYR A 165 -4.46 -1.21 1.17
CA TYR A 165 -3.11 -0.66 1.34
C TYR A 165 -2.75 -0.39 2.81
N SER A 166 -3.71 0.09 3.62
CA SER A 166 -3.49 0.36 5.04
C SER A 166 -3.02 -0.84 5.85
N ARG A 167 -3.37 -2.07 5.42
CA ARG A 167 -2.97 -3.31 6.08
C ARG A 167 -1.60 -3.80 5.58
N ILE A 168 -1.40 -3.80 4.26
CA ILE A 168 -0.17 -4.35 3.68
C ILE A 168 1.06 -3.48 3.97
N ARG A 169 0.91 -2.15 4.04
CA ARG A 169 2.00 -1.21 4.36
C ARG A 169 2.58 -1.38 5.78
N ILE A 170 1.87 -2.06 6.68
CA ILE A 170 2.37 -2.38 8.02
C ILE A 170 3.44 -3.48 7.93
N ILE A 171 3.30 -4.35 6.92
CA ILE A 171 4.16 -5.51 6.70
C ILE A 171 5.34 -5.13 5.79
N PHE A 172 5.05 -4.59 4.60
CA PHE A 172 6.05 -4.25 3.59
C PHE A 172 6.10 -2.74 3.35
N ASP A 173 7.30 -2.23 3.15
CA ASP A 173 7.47 -0.85 2.71
C ASP A 173 7.17 -0.76 1.20
N LEU A 174 6.03 -0.16 0.88
CA LEU A 174 5.61 0.14 -0.48
C LEU A 174 5.74 1.64 -0.78
N SER A 175 6.56 2.37 -0.02
CA SER A 175 6.74 3.82 -0.18
C SER A 175 7.27 4.19 -1.57
N ASN A 176 8.07 3.31 -2.20
CA ASN A 176 8.54 3.50 -3.58
C ASN A 176 7.39 3.58 -4.61
N MET A 177 6.23 3.01 -4.29
CA MET A 177 5.00 3.11 -5.09
C MET A 177 4.17 4.36 -4.74
N TYR A 178 4.60 5.11 -3.72
CA TYR A 178 3.87 6.22 -3.13
C TYR A 178 4.82 7.38 -2.87
N GLN A 179 5.70 7.64 -3.85
CA GLN A 179 6.77 8.61 -3.68
C GLN A 179 6.19 10.03 -3.57
N GLU A 180 6.74 10.75 -2.60
CA GLU A 180 6.53 12.18 -2.44
C GLU A 180 7.74 12.90 -3.02
N ALA A 181 7.50 13.98 -3.74
CA ALA A 181 8.58 14.82 -4.24
C ALA A 181 9.49 15.26 -3.09
N THR A 182 10.76 15.02 -3.26
CA THR A 182 11.82 15.56 -2.40
C THR A 182 11.93 17.08 -2.55
N GLU A 183 12.65 17.75 -1.67
CA GLU A 183 12.90 19.20 -1.82
C GLU A 183 13.58 19.52 -3.15
N ALA A 184 14.52 18.67 -3.60
CA ALA A 184 15.22 18.84 -4.88
C ALA A 184 14.27 18.66 -6.08
N GLU A 185 13.34 17.69 -6.02
CA GLU A 185 12.34 17.49 -7.06
C GLU A 185 11.34 18.66 -7.11
N ILE A 186 10.95 19.23 -5.96
CA ILE A 186 10.12 20.44 -5.94
C ILE A 186 10.88 21.62 -6.56
N GLU A 187 12.17 21.76 -6.30
CA GLU A 187 13.01 22.78 -6.96
C GLU A 187 13.07 22.59 -8.48
N THR A 188 13.28 21.36 -8.91
CA THR A 188 13.28 21.00 -10.34
C THR A 188 11.93 21.29 -10.99
N PHE A 189 10.83 20.93 -10.32
CA PHE A 189 9.48 21.25 -10.79
C PHE A 189 9.25 22.76 -10.92
N CYS A 190 9.59 23.53 -9.86
CA CYS A 190 9.44 24.99 -9.88
C CYS A 190 10.35 25.69 -10.91
N GLY A 191 11.50 25.12 -11.22
CA GLY A 191 12.45 25.63 -12.21
C GLY A 191 12.20 25.17 -13.64
N HIS A 192 11.11 24.45 -13.90
CA HIS A 192 10.79 23.94 -15.24
C HIS A 192 10.43 25.09 -16.19
N ASP A 193 10.95 25.05 -17.43
CA ASP A 193 10.78 26.11 -18.44
C ASP A 193 9.30 26.41 -18.79
N SER A 194 8.42 25.43 -18.61
CA SER A 194 6.98 25.57 -18.85
C SER A 194 6.22 26.20 -17.69
N LEU A 195 6.84 26.43 -16.53
CA LEU A 195 6.18 26.94 -15.32
C LEU A 195 6.68 28.31 -14.90
N GLU A 196 5.78 29.12 -14.36
CA GLU A 196 6.08 30.37 -13.63
C GLU A 196 5.63 30.21 -12.17
N VAL A 197 6.58 30.32 -11.24
CA VAL A 197 6.35 30.23 -9.80
C VAL A 197 6.85 31.52 -9.15
N GLY A 198 5.95 32.37 -8.70
CA GLY A 198 6.29 33.68 -8.18
C GLY A 198 7.20 33.65 -6.95
N ASP A 199 6.90 32.79 -5.98
CA ASP A 199 7.70 32.55 -4.78
C ASP A 199 7.87 31.05 -4.51
N VAL A 200 9.03 30.51 -4.89
CA VAL A 200 9.37 29.09 -4.72
C VAL A 200 9.41 28.70 -3.24
N ALA A 201 9.87 29.59 -2.35
CA ALA A 201 9.95 29.28 -0.92
C ALA A 201 8.54 29.19 -0.29
N ALA A 202 7.65 30.10 -0.67
CA ALA A 202 6.24 30.05 -0.27
C ALA A 202 5.56 28.78 -0.82
N PHE A 203 5.77 28.44 -2.09
CA PHE A 203 5.21 27.23 -2.70
C PHE A 203 5.68 25.96 -1.99
N LYS A 204 6.96 25.84 -1.65
CA LYS A 204 7.49 24.74 -0.85
C LYS A 204 6.79 24.63 0.51
N THR A 205 6.57 25.75 1.17
CA THR A 205 5.94 25.81 2.50
C THR A 205 4.49 25.32 2.47
N ILE A 206 3.72 25.66 1.43
CA ILE A 206 2.32 25.22 1.29
C ILE A 206 2.19 23.82 0.72
N SER A 207 3.26 23.24 0.15
CA SER A 207 3.26 21.91 -0.48
C SER A 207 3.16 20.81 0.57
N ASP A 208 1.92 20.43 0.87
CA ASP A 208 1.61 19.31 1.76
C ASP A 208 1.95 17.95 1.08
N GLN A 209 1.87 16.89 1.87
CA GLN A 209 2.13 15.52 1.42
C GLN A 209 1.40 15.18 0.11
N LYS A 210 0.15 15.61 -0.04
CA LYS A 210 -0.65 15.33 -1.24
C LYS A 210 -0.15 16.11 -2.46
N MET A 211 0.23 17.36 -2.29
CA MET A 211 0.84 18.15 -3.36
C MET A 211 2.20 17.58 -3.79
N ARG A 212 3.02 17.14 -2.84
CA ARG A 212 4.30 16.47 -3.12
C ARG A 212 4.14 15.20 -3.95
N LYS A 213 3.09 14.41 -3.69
CA LYS A 213 2.75 13.23 -4.50
C LYS A 213 2.35 13.59 -5.93
N LEU A 214 1.53 14.62 -6.09
CA LEU A 214 1.14 15.11 -7.41
C LEU A 214 2.34 15.62 -8.20
N ILE A 215 3.22 16.39 -7.55
CA ILE A 215 4.47 16.90 -8.17
C ILE A 215 5.34 15.72 -8.63
N HIS A 216 5.58 14.74 -7.76
CA HIS A 216 6.34 13.54 -8.13
C HIS A 216 5.72 12.82 -9.35
N ALA A 217 4.41 12.62 -9.36
CA ALA A 217 3.70 11.96 -10.45
C ALA A 217 3.79 12.75 -11.77
N ILE A 218 3.71 14.09 -11.73
CA ILE A 218 3.84 14.98 -12.90
C ILE A 218 5.25 14.86 -13.48
N ILE A 219 6.29 14.90 -12.62
CA ILE A 219 7.70 14.73 -13.03
C ILE A 219 7.91 13.34 -13.64
N ALA A 220 7.47 12.30 -12.95
CA ALA A 220 7.68 10.90 -13.38
C ALA A 220 7.01 10.59 -14.73
N ARG A 221 5.91 11.28 -15.07
CA ARG A 221 5.24 11.14 -16.37
C ARG A 221 5.83 12.04 -17.45
N GLY A 222 6.64 13.02 -17.10
CA GLY A 222 7.14 14.01 -18.06
C GLY A 222 6.04 14.92 -18.63
N THR A 223 4.95 15.16 -17.91
CA THR A 223 3.80 15.94 -18.42
C THR A 223 4.21 17.34 -18.92
N LEU A 224 5.14 17.97 -18.21
CA LEU A 224 5.61 19.30 -18.58
C LEU A 224 6.60 19.31 -19.78
N ASP A 225 7.24 18.18 -20.05
CA ASP A 225 8.13 17.99 -21.20
C ASP A 225 7.34 17.62 -22.46
N GLU A 226 6.22 16.90 -22.29
CA GLU A 226 5.39 16.40 -23.39
C GLU A 226 4.48 17.48 -23.96
N PHE A 227 3.96 18.40 -23.11
CA PHE A 227 2.97 19.40 -23.51
C PHE A 227 3.50 20.84 -23.36
N THR A 228 3.28 21.65 -24.38
CA THR A 228 3.58 23.09 -24.31
C THR A 228 2.61 23.81 -23.37
N PRO A 229 2.99 24.98 -22.78
CA PRO A 229 2.10 25.78 -21.94
C PRO A 229 0.75 26.09 -22.61
N GLN A 230 0.73 26.36 -23.93
CA GLN A 230 -0.52 26.64 -24.64
C GLN A 230 -1.40 25.39 -24.75
N GLN A 231 -0.84 24.20 -24.99
CA GLN A 231 -1.61 22.95 -25.02
C GLN A 231 -2.21 22.65 -23.63
N ILE A 232 -1.50 22.99 -22.56
CA ILE A 232 -2.01 22.86 -21.18
C ILE A 232 -3.21 23.80 -20.96
N VAL A 233 -3.14 25.05 -21.45
CA VAL A 233 -4.28 25.98 -21.37
C VAL A 233 -5.46 25.47 -22.20
N ASP A 234 -5.22 25.06 -23.43
CA ASP A 234 -6.27 24.56 -24.34
C ASP A 234 -6.98 23.31 -23.74
N ALA A 235 -6.22 22.43 -23.10
CA ALA A 235 -6.75 21.29 -22.37
C ALA A 235 -7.59 21.71 -21.15
N GLY A 236 -7.11 22.74 -20.41
CA GLY A 236 -7.85 23.33 -19.29
C GLY A 236 -9.19 23.91 -19.72
N ASP A 237 -9.19 24.69 -20.79
CA ASP A 237 -10.42 25.29 -21.35
C ASP A 237 -11.43 24.22 -21.80
N ALA A 238 -10.95 23.14 -22.43
CA ALA A 238 -11.80 22.01 -22.84
C ALA A 238 -12.49 21.35 -21.64
N GLU A 239 -11.79 21.23 -20.52
CA GLU A 239 -12.33 20.67 -19.26
C GLU A 239 -13.08 21.71 -18.41
N GLY A 240 -13.05 23.01 -18.80
CA GLY A 240 -13.64 24.11 -18.04
C GLY A 240 -12.84 24.50 -16.80
N PHE A 241 -11.54 24.19 -16.79
CA PHE A 241 -10.58 24.55 -15.75
C PHE A 241 -9.65 25.64 -16.26
N ALA A 242 -9.75 26.84 -15.69
CA ALA A 242 -8.94 27.98 -16.14
C ALA A 242 -7.46 27.82 -15.73
N VAL A 243 -6.59 27.70 -16.70
CA VAL A 243 -5.12 27.74 -16.54
C VAL A 243 -4.62 29.11 -16.97
N GLN A 244 -3.83 29.77 -16.14
CA GLN A 244 -3.28 31.08 -16.44
C GLN A 244 -1.84 30.97 -16.96
N LEU A 245 -1.50 31.85 -17.91
CA LEU A 245 -0.11 32.03 -18.36
C LEU A 245 0.44 33.35 -17.82
N ASP A 246 1.69 33.35 -17.43
CA ASP A 246 2.50 34.51 -17.18
C ASP A 246 3.81 34.38 -17.96
N GLY A 247 4.10 35.41 -18.77
CA GLY A 247 5.28 35.40 -19.65
C GLY A 247 5.35 34.21 -20.62
N GLY A 248 4.19 33.61 -20.97
CA GLY A 248 4.12 32.43 -21.84
C GLY A 248 4.33 31.07 -21.11
N ARG A 249 4.43 31.08 -19.79
CA ARG A 249 4.57 29.93 -18.91
C ARG A 249 3.31 29.73 -18.08
N VAL A 250 3.01 28.50 -17.68
CA VAL A 250 1.88 28.18 -16.79
C VAL A 250 2.15 28.74 -15.41
N SER A 251 1.31 29.68 -14.96
CA SER A 251 1.43 30.33 -13.66
C SER A 251 0.90 29.43 -12.55
N ILE A 252 1.73 29.14 -11.56
CA ILE A 252 1.34 28.42 -10.35
C ILE A 252 0.69 29.40 -9.37
N PRO A 253 -0.57 29.21 -8.95
CA PRO A 253 -1.24 30.10 -8.02
C PRO A 253 -0.60 30.09 -6.62
N ASP A 254 -0.56 31.27 -5.96
CA ASP A 254 -0.03 31.38 -4.58
C ASP A 254 -0.95 30.72 -3.54
N ARG A 255 -2.25 30.72 -3.79
CA ARG A 255 -3.22 30.13 -2.87
C ARG A 255 -3.17 28.60 -2.94
N LYS A 256 -2.90 27.95 -1.81
CA LYS A 256 -2.75 26.49 -1.70
C LYS A 256 -3.86 25.68 -2.40
N ALA A 257 -5.12 26.09 -2.26
CA ALA A 257 -6.24 25.38 -2.85
C ALA A 257 -6.20 25.39 -4.38
N ASP A 258 -5.82 26.53 -4.97
CA ASP A 258 -5.76 26.72 -6.43
C ASP A 258 -4.51 26.04 -7.01
N ALA A 259 -3.37 26.17 -6.32
CA ALA A 259 -2.16 25.44 -6.69
C ALA A 259 -2.39 23.93 -6.68
N LYS A 260 -3.07 23.43 -5.65
CA LYS A 260 -3.44 22.01 -5.56
C LYS A 260 -4.41 21.56 -6.66
N ALA A 261 -5.37 22.41 -7.03
CA ALA A 261 -6.29 22.12 -8.14
C ALA A 261 -5.53 22.07 -9.48
N LEU A 262 -4.57 22.99 -9.71
CA LEU A 262 -3.71 22.95 -10.90
C LEU A 262 -2.84 21.68 -10.93
N LEU A 263 -2.26 21.27 -9.80
CA LEU A 263 -1.51 20.02 -9.73
C LEU A 263 -2.39 18.79 -10.04
N TYR A 264 -3.64 18.77 -9.56
CA TYR A 264 -4.58 17.71 -9.95
C TYR A 264 -4.87 17.70 -11.44
N PHE A 265 -5.03 18.90 -12.04
CA PHE A 265 -5.25 19.00 -13.47
C PHE A 265 -4.04 18.48 -14.26
N LEU A 266 -2.82 18.94 -13.94
CA LEU A 266 -1.58 18.49 -14.57
C LEU A 266 -1.33 16.99 -14.41
N ASP A 267 -1.83 16.40 -13.33
CA ASP A 267 -1.74 14.97 -13.06
C ASP A 267 -2.94 14.18 -13.64
N ASN A 268 -3.73 14.76 -14.55
CA ASN A 268 -4.95 14.16 -15.10
C ASN A 268 -5.99 13.74 -14.02
N GLY A 269 -5.99 14.43 -12.89
CA GLY A 269 -6.89 14.15 -11.76
C GLY A 269 -8.17 15.00 -11.76
N LEU A 270 -8.35 15.88 -12.74
CA LEU A 270 -9.58 16.65 -12.96
C LEU A 270 -10.24 16.23 -14.27
N TYR A 271 -11.55 16.06 -14.25
CA TYR A 271 -12.33 15.83 -15.47
C TYR A 271 -13.73 16.44 -15.36
N ARG A 272 -14.27 16.82 -16.49
CA ARG A 272 -15.62 17.39 -16.59
C ARG A 272 -16.63 16.28 -16.84
N GLY A 273 -17.61 16.16 -15.95
CA GLY A 273 -18.72 15.21 -16.13
C GLY A 273 -19.58 15.55 -17.33
N ARG A 274 -19.79 14.59 -18.23
CA ARG A 274 -20.52 14.78 -19.51
C ARG A 274 -21.96 15.26 -19.35
N PHE A 275 -22.65 14.86 -18.27
CA PHE A 275 -24.07 15.11 -18.09
C PHE A 275 -24.37 16.32 -17.21
N GLY A 276 -23.47 16.76 -16.35
CA GLY A 276 -23.69 17.85 -15.40
C GLY A 276 -22.76 19.04 -15.58
N GLY A 277 -21.73 18.91 -16.39
CA GLY A 277 -20.71 19.96 -16.58
C GLY A 277 -19.90 20.30 -15.33
N GLN A 278 -20.08 19.53 -14.25
CA GLN A 278 -19.33 19.70 -13.02
C GLN A 278 -17.93 19.13 -13.18
N ILE A 279 -16.96 19.77 -12.52
CA ILE A 279 -15.57 19.28 -12.47
C ILE A 279 -15.45 18.32 -11.28
N PHE A 280 -14.94 17.13 -11.54
CA PHE A 280 -14.69 16.10 -10.56
C PHE A 280 -13.19 15.94 -10.31
N ILE A 281 -12.82 15.65 -9.08
CA ILE A 281 -11.48 15.22 -8.70
C ILE A 281 -11.51 13.70 -8.63
N THR A 282 -10.63 13.03 -9.38
CA THR A 282 -10.44 11.59 -9.26
C THR A 282 -9.12 11.25 -8.58
N ASN A 283 -9.16 10.24 -7.75
CA ASN A 283 -7.96 9.62 -7.18
C ASN A 283 -7.62 8.29 -7.89
N SER A 284 -8.47 7.88 -8.85
CA SER A 284 -8.29 6.65 -9.62
C SER A 284 -8.14 7.01 -11.10
N LYS A 285 -7.00 6.65 -11.67
CA LYS A 285 -6.65 6.96 -13.06
C LYS A 285 -6.34 5.67 -13.76
N ARG A 286 -7.28 5.20 -14.57
CA ARG A 286 -7.10 4.06 -15.44
C ARG A 286 -7.26 4.49 -16.88
N VAL A 287 -6.34 4.05 -17.72
CA VAL A 287 -6.55 4.10 -19.16
C VAL A 287 -7.64 3.10 -19.49
N HIS A 288 -8.77 3.58 -20.03
CA HIS A 288 -9.81 2.69 -20.54
C HIS A 288 -9.26 1.94 -21.75
N VAL A 289 -9.14 0.62 -21.63
CA VAL A 289 -8.84 -0.27 -22.76
C VAL A 289 -10.18 -0.76 -23.29
N PRO A 290 -10.59 -0.39 -24.50
CA PRO A 290 -11.81 -0.92 -25.10
C PRO A 290 -11.73 -2.45 -25.16
N ALA A 291 -12.82 -3.13 -24.82
CA ALA A 291 -12.93 -4.57 -25.07
C ALA A 291 -12.73 -4.84 -26.59
N ALA A 292 -11.84 -5.79 -26.91
CA ALA A 292 -11.53 -6.18 -28.27
C ALA A 292 -12.75 -6.84 -28.97
#